data_afb38c5febfdf7a92b7505f33c91ee4b
#
_entry.id   afb38c5febfdf7a92b7505f33c91ee4b
#
_cell.length_a   1.000
_cell.length_b   1.000
_cell.length_c   1.000
_cell.angle_alpha   90.00
_cell.angle_beta   90.00
_cell.angle_gamma   90.00
#
_symmetry.space_group_name_H-M   'P 1'
#
loop_
_entity.id
_entity.type
_entity.pdbx_description
1 polymer ?
#
loop_
_entity_poly.entity_id
_entity_poly.type
_entity_poly.pdbx_seq_one_letter_code
_entity_poly.pdbx_strand_id
1 'polypeptide(L)'
;MLNYTLERNHGIILPNQNIGLDVSGDVARHVFVSHAHADHLPRDRYIHVYATQATARLMRARGFKGDVTELDFESPLELENARVTLYPAGHILGSAMVGIESDEGHTLYTGDYKTPPSPVTEGFSRPESVDYFITEATFPLPIYKWQPHEELFAEMREFAFKALKEGFTPVFLCYNLGKAQEVMHGLAPLGFTQQIHGAGYELCKIYDELGYDIGKFEPYSRDTVSDNRILITPSSSLDQPMLRNLKRKRVAYVSGWATHESRRTQLTIDKLFPLSDHIDFFELLDLCEALNPKMVYITHTPNPRVVSHYLSEKGIASRPLNMEGFDDD
;
A
#
# COMPACT_ATOMS: atom_id res chain seq x y z
N MET A 1 14.34 10.39 23.69
CA MET A 1 13.04 9.74 23.32
C MET A 1 12.38 10.71 22.36
N LEU A 2 11.86 10.21 21.24
CA LEU A 2 11.18 11.05 20.24
C LEU A 2 10.00 11.79 20.85
N ASN A 3 9.90 13.11 20.60
CA ASN A 3 8.73 13.90 20.97
C ASN A 3 7.70 13.83 19.84
N TYR A 4 6.52 13.26 20.13
CA TYR A 4 5.45 13.12 19.16
C TYR A 4 4.08 13.28 19.80
N THR A 5 3.10 13.65 18.99
CA THR A 5 1.67 13.59 19.33
C THR A 5 0.92 12.82 18.24
N LEU A 6 -0.16 12.15 18.63
CA LEU A 6 -1.01 11.39 17.71
C LEU A 6 -2.26 12.21 17.39
N GLU A 7 -2.60 12.24 16.12
CA GLU A 7 -3.89 12.78 15.67
C GLU A 7 -4.93 11.65 15.57
N ARG A 8 -6.22 12.01 15.65
CA ARG A 8 -7.37 11.08 15.68
C ARG A 8 -7.48 10.29 14.40
N ASN A 9 -6.75 10.16 13.46
CA ASN A 9 -6.88 9.34 12.24
C ASN A 9 -5.51 8.87 11.75
N HIS A 10 -4.73 8.28 12.66
CA HIS A 10 -3.45 7.68 12.37
C HIS A 10 -2.28 8.64 12.04
N GLY A 11 -2.53 9.95 11.96
CA GLY A 11 -1.50 10.94 11.72
C GLY A 11 -0.56 11.09 12.92
N ILE A 12 0.73 11.33 12.62
CA ILE A 12 1.77 11.57 13.61
C ILE A 12 2.26 13.00 13.46
N ILE A 13 2.35 13.72 14.57
CA ILE A 13 2.90 15.07 14.59
C ILE A 13 4.20 15.05 15.37
N LEU A 14 5.23 15.66 14.80
CA LEU A 14 6.52 15.94 15.43
C LEU A 14 6.57 17.44 15.76
N PRO A 15 6.20 17.84 17.01
CA PRO A 15 5.96 19.24 17.32
C PRO A 15 7.22 20.13 17.21
N ASN A 16 8.39 19.59 17.58
CA ASN A 16 9.65 20.34 17.57
C ASN A 16 10.12 20.66 16.15
N GLN A 17 9.81 19.80 15.19
CA GLN A 17 10.10 19.98 13.77
C GLN A 17 8.95 20.67 13.01
N ASN A 18 7.79 20.79 13.65
CA ASN A 18 6.55 21.29 13.05
C ASN A 18 6.13 20.48 11.80
N ILE A 19 6.30 19.15 11.90
CA ILE A 19 6.04 18.18 10.83
C ILE A 19 4.82 17.33 11.18
N GLY A 20 3.89 17.19 10.24
CA GLY A 20 2.79 16.22 10.25
C GLY A 20 3.05 15.11 9.23
N LEU A 21 2.85 13.86 9.63
CA LEU A 21 3.00 12.66 8.82
C LEU A 21 1.62 12.00 8.68
N ASP A 22 1.08 11.95 7.46
CA ASP A 22 -0.23 11.40 7.12
C ASP A 22 -1.37 11.94 8.01
N VAL A 23 -1.31 13.23 8.33
CA VAL A 23 -2.29 13.91 9.18
C VAL A 23 -3.54 14.31 8.39
N SER A 24 -4.69 14.39 9.07
CA SER A 24 -5.99 14.62 8.42
C SER A 24 -6.27 16.09 8.08
N GLY A 25 -5.52 17.05 8.65
CA GLY A 25 -5.76 18.47 8.48
C GLY A 25 -4.52 19.33 8.63
N ASP A 26 -4.71 20.65 8.67
CA ASP A 26 -3.65 21.67 8.81
C ASP A 26 -3.20 21.82 10.29
N VAL A 27 -2.56 20.75 10.80
CA VAL A 27 -2.13 20.63 12.21
C VAL A 27 -0.63 20.84 12.41
N ALA A 28 0.12 20.99 11.32
CA ALA A 28 1.56 21.25 11.31
C ALA A 28 1.92 22.10 10.09
N ARG A 29 3.01 22.88 10.17
CA ARG A 29 3.47 23.73 9.07
C ARG A 29 3.87 22.93 7.82
N HIS A 30 4.42 21.73 8.03
CA HIS A 30 4.92 20.85 6.99
C HIS A 30 4.20 19.50 7.06
N VAL A 31 3.24 19.27 6.18
CA VAL A 31 2.46 18.03 6.13
C VAL A 31 3.00 17.15 5.02
N PHE A 32 3.50 15.98 5.37
CA PHE A 32 3.98 14.97 4.42
C PHE A 32 2.94 13.87 4.26
N VAL A 33 2.66 13.49 3.01
CA VAL A 33 1.79 12.36 2.66
C VAL A 33 2.67 11.24 2.11
N SER A 34 2.68 10.10 2.81
CA SER A 34 3.49 8.95 2.44
C SER A 34 3.03 8.33 1.13
N HIS A 35 1.73 8.13 0.94
CA HIS A 35 1.15 7.53 -0.26
C HIS A 35 -0.35 7.87 -0.42
N ALA A 36 -0.94 7.46 -1.55
CA ALA A 36 -2.26 7.91 -1.94
C ALA A 36 -3.43 7.00 -1.52
N HIS A 37 -3.29 6.11 -0.52
CA HIS A 37 -4.42 5.38 0.08
C HIS A 37 -5.28 6.33 0.91
N ALA A 38 -6.56 5.99 1.07
CA ALA A 38 -7.56 6.93 1.62
C ALA A 38 -7.34 7.26 3.09
N ASP A 39 -6.84 6.35 3.86
CA ASP A 39 -6.53 6.43 5.28
C ASP A 39 -5.28 7.28 5.57
N HIS A 40 -4.38 7.42 4.59
CA HIS A 40 -3.19 8.28 4.66
C HIS A 40 -3.41 9.67 4.05
N LEU A 41 -4.56 9.90 3.39
CA LEU A 41 -4.87 11.19 2.79
C LEU A 41 -5.48 12.17 3.77
N PRO A 42 -5.12 13.47 3.69
CA PRO A 42 -5.80 14.50 4.44
C PRO A 42 -7.32 14.51 4.15
N ARG A 43 -8.13 14.59 5.20
CA ARG A 43 -9.58 14.81 5.06
C ARG A 43 -9.88 16.23 4.55
N ASP A 44 -9.10 17.20 5.00
CA ASP A 44 -9.09 18.52 4.40
C ASP A 44 -8.32 18.47 3.07
N ARG A 45 -9.07 18.48 1.99
CA ARG A 45 -8.55 18.33 0.63
C ARG A 45 -7.95 19.61 0.05
N TYR A 46 -7.84 20.67 0.83
CA TYR A 46 -7.36 21.99 0.39
C TYR A 46 -6.07 22.44 1.05
N ILE A 47 -5.54 21.68 2.01
CA ILE A 47 -4.27 22.02 2.67
C ILE A 47 -3.08 21.85 1.71
N HIS A 48 -1.98 22.51 2.05
CA HIS A 48 -0.70 22.30 1.39
C HIS A 48 -0.01 21.06 1.95
N VAL A 49 0.53 20.20 1.07
CA VAL A 49 1.26 19.00 1.46
C VAL A 49 2.53 18.80 0.64
N TYR A 50 3.43 17.97 1.17
CA TYR A 50 4.62 17.46 0.50
C TYR A 50 4.40 15.99 0.16
N ALA A 51 4.69 15.60 -1.08
CA ALA A 51 4.57 14.21 -1.54
C ALA A 51 5.44 13.99 -2.78
N THR A 52 5.60 12.73 -3.21
CA THR A 52 6.21 12.45 -4.51
C THR A 52 5.29 12.87 -5.66
N GLN A 53 5.86 13.04 -6.86
CA GLN A 53 5.09 13.38 -8.07
C GLN A 53 3.98 12.35 -8.35
N ALA A 54 4.29 11.05 -8.24
CA ALA A 54 3.32 10.00 -8.50
C ALA A 54 2.20 10.00 -7.45
N THR A 55 2.53 10.14 -6.16
CA THR A 55 1.54 10.30 -5.07
C THR A 55 0.67 11.53 -5.33
N ALA A 56 1.23 12.68 -5.70
CA ALA A 56 0.49 13.90 -6.01
C ALA A 56 -0.54 13.68 -7.15
N ARG A 57 -0.15 12.97 -8.22
CA ARG A 57 -1.06 12.63 -9.33
C ARG A 57 -2.19 11.73 -8.90
N LEU A 58 -1.89 10.68 -8.12
CA LEU A 58 -2.87 9.75 -7.58
C LEU A 58 -3.83 10.44 -6.60
N MET A 59 -3.33 11.32 -5.73
CA MET A 59 -4.14 12.15 -4.83
C MET A 59 -5.14 13.02 -5.59
N ARG A 60 -4.68 13.70 -6.66
CA ARG A 60 -5.55 14.54 -7.53
C ARG A 60 -6.64 13.69 -8.19
N ALA A 61 -6.30 12.49 -8.70
CA ALA A 61 -7.29 11.56 -9.27
C ALA A 61 -8.33 11.10 -8.21
N ARG A 62 -7.96 11.07 -6.93
CA ARG A 62 -8.85 10.78 -5.80
C ARG A 62 -9.56 12.02 -5.24
N GLY A 63 -9.41 13.18 -5.89
CA GLY A 63 -10.12 14.41 -5.59
C GLY A 63 -9.47 15.32 -4.57
N PHE A 64 -8.17 15.18 -4.29
CA PHE A 64 -7.38 16.18 -3.57
C PHE A 64 -7.24 17.45 -4.42
N LYS A 65 -7.38 18.62 -3.82
CA LYS A 65 -7.42 19.92 -4.50
C LYS A 65 -6.44 20.93 -3.92
N GLY A 66 -5.76 20.58 -2.83
CA GLY A 66 -4.74 21.39 -2.20
C GLY A 66 -3.46 21.50 -3.02
N ASP A 67 -2.59 22.39 -2.62
CA ASP A 67 -1.28 22.53 -3.23
C ASP A 67 -0.37 21.39 -2.78
N VAL A 68 0.40 20.83 -3.72
CA VAL A 68 1.38 19.78 -3.45
C VAL A 68 2.75 20.28 -3.86
N THR A 69 3.68 20.35 -2.93
CA THR A 69 5.11 20.46 -3.25
C THR A 69 5.62 19.06 -3.55
N GLU A 70 5.89 18.82 -4.83
CA GLU A 70 6.41 17.55 -5.32
C GLU A 70 7.91 17.44 -4.96
N LEU A 71 8.29 16.30 -4.35
CA LEU A 71 9.67 16.01 -3.95
C LEU A 71 10.18 14.78 -4.68
N ASP A 72 11.44 14.85 -5.11
CA ASP A 72 12.14 13.69 -5.66
C ASP A 72 12.65 12.78 -4.53
N PHE A 73 12.69 11.47 -4.81
CA PHE A 73 13.30 10.52 -3.90
C PHE A 73 14.79 10.83 -3.69
N GLU A 74 15.26 10.60 -2.48
CA GLU A 74 16.66 10.73 -2.06
C GLU A 74 17.24 12.15 -2.25
N SER A 75 16.37 13.14 -2.48
CA SER A 75 16.70 14.56 -2.56
C SER A 75 16.30 15.26 -1.26
N PRO A 76 17.25 15.72 -0.43
CA PRO A 76 16.91 16.32 0.86
C PRO A 76 16.26 17.70 0.70
N LEU A 77 15.22 17.93 1.49
CA LEU A 77 14.56 19.22 1.69
C LEU A 77 15.03 19.82 3.03
N GLU A 78 15.62 20.99 2.99
CA GLU A 78 16.02 21.72 4.19
C GLU A 78 14.81 22.49 4.75
N LEU A 79 14.45 22.24 5.99
CA LEU A 79 13.47 22.97 6.77
C LEU A 79 14.18 23.72 7.91
N GLU A 80 13.45 24.61 8.62
CA GLU A 80 14.03 25.41 9.71
C GLU A 80 14.66 24.54 10.82
N ASN A 81 14.00 23.43 11.20
CA ASN A 81 14.40 22.59 12.34
C ASN A 81 14.65 21.12 11.95
N ALA A 82 14.71 20.81 10.65
CA ALA A 82 14.92 19.45 10.17
C ALA A 82 15.37 19.43 8.71
N ARG A 83 16.05 18.34 8.34
CA ARG A 83 16.26 17.95 6.96
C ARG A 83 15.37 16.73 6.67
N VAL A 84 14.58 16.77 5.61
CA VAL A 84 13.65 15.69 5.25
C VAL A 84 14.05 15.08 3.91
N THR A 85 14.11 13.75 3.86
CA THR A 85 14.40 12.98 2.65
C THR A 85 13.34 11.91 2.46
N LEU A 86 12.76 11.82 1.24
CA LEU A 86 11.84 10.75 0.88
C LEU A 86 12.60 9.56 0.31
N TYR A 87 12.29 8.36 0.80
CA TYR A 87 12.83 7.09 0.31
C TYR A 87 11.71 6.25 -0.30
N PRO A 88 11.91 5.57 -1.45
CA PRO A 88 10.89 4.68 -2.00
C PRO A 88 10.46 3.62 -0.98
N ALA A 89 9.17 3.50 -0.74
CA ALA A 89 8.59 2.57 0.23
C ALA A 89 8.22 1.21 -0.37
N GLY A 90 8.07 1.10 -1.69
CA GLY A 90 7.77 -0.14 -2.40
C GLY A 90 6.33 -0.65 -2.28
N HIS A 91 5.46 0.06 -1.57
CA HIS A 91 4.07 -0.31 -1.32
C HIS A 91 3.19 -0.14 -2.57
N ILE A 92 2.98 1.09 -3.00
CA ILE A 92 2.30 1.46 -4.24
C ILE A 92 3.14 2.47 -5.01
N LEU A 93 2.76 2.77 -6.25
CA LEU A 93 3.42 3.79 -7.06
C LEU A 93 3.48 5.13 -6.32
N GLY A 94 4.68 5.68 -6.20
CA GLY A 94 4.97 6.93 -5.52
C GLY A 94 5.02 6.86 -4.00
N SER A 95 4.78 5.70 -3.38
CA SER A 95 4.85 5.56 -1.92
C SER A 95 6.24 5.87 -1.38
N ALA A 96 6.29 6.65 -0.30
CA ALA A 96 7.51 7.16 0.28
C ALA A 96 7.58 6.95 1.79
N MET A 97 8.72 6.47 2.27
CA MET A 97 9.11 6.62 3.66
C MET A 97 9.68 8.02 3.86
N VAL A 98 9.45 8.62 5.02
CA VAL A 98 9.90 9.98 5.35
C VAL A 98 11.03 9.91 6.37
N GLY A 99 12.27 10.17 5.93
CA GLY A 99 13.44 10.32 6.78
C GLY A 99 13.55 11.76 7.27
N ILE A 100 13.75 11.96 8.57
CA ILE A 100 13.78 13.27 9.23
C ILE A 100 15.02 13.34 10.12
N GLU A 101 15.98 14.15 9.71
CA GLU A 101 17.19 14.46 10.50
C GLU A 101 16.97 15.77 11.25
N SER A 102 17.16 15.76 12.56
CA SER A 102 17.00 16.93 13.45
C SER A 102 17.91 16.84 14.66
N ASP A 103 17.89 17.84 15.54
CA ASP A 103 18.63 17.81 16.82
C ASP A 103 18.17 16.65 17.74
N GLU A 104 16.98 16.09 17.55
CA GLU A 104 16.51 14.91 18.29
C GLU A 104 17.09 13.60 17.78
N GLY A 105 17.71 13.59 16.62
CA GLY A 105 18.26 12.43 15.93
C GLY A 105 17.61 12.17 14.57
N HIS A 106 17.92 11.01 14.00
CA HIS A 106 17.38 10.57 12.72
C HIS A 106 16.15 9.69 12.93
N THR A 107 14.99 10.14 12.45
CA THR A 107 13.70 9.42 12.48
C THR A 107 13.35 8.94 11.08
N LEU A 108 12.89 7.69 10.94
CA LEU A 108 12.29 7.17 9.72
C LEU A 108 10.84 6.77 9.99
N TYR A 109 9.90 7.38 9.27
CA TYR A 109 8.49 7.00 9.22
C TYR A 109 8.22 6.24 7.93
N THR A 110 7.65 5.05 8.03
CA THR A 110 7.50 4.18 6.86
C THR A 110 6.27 4.52 6.01
N GLY A 111 5.18 5.09 6.59
CA GLY A 111 3.88 4.87 5.99
C GLY A 111 3.66 3.36 5.85
N ASP A 112 3.00 2.94 4.76
CA ASP A 112 2.94 1.54 4.38
C ASP A 112 4.09 1.22 3.43
N TYR A 113 4.68 0.03 3.57
CA TYR A 113 5.89 -0.30 2.82
C TYR A 113 6.06 -1.79 2.56
N LYS A 114 6.92 -2.10 1.58
CA LYS A 114 7.25 -3.46 1.15
C LYS A 114 8.69 -3.52 0.69
N THR A 115 9.47 -4.48 1.22
CA THR A 115 10.90 -4.61 0.89
C THR A 115 11.18 -5.38 -0.40
N PRO A 116 10.47 -6.49 -0.75
CA PRO A 116 10.65 -7.12 -2.05
C PRO A 116 10.16 -6.20 -3.18
N PRO A 117 10.95 -6.07 -4.26
CA PRO A 117 10.57 -5.19 -5.36
C PRO A 117 9.24 -5.61 -6.00
N SER A 118 8.36 -4.64 -6.23
CA SER A 118 7.17 -4.81 -7.05
C SER A 118 7.42 -4.24 -8.45
N PRO A 119 6.95 -4.90 -9.52
CA PRO A 119 7.18 -4.44 -10.89
C PRO A 119 6.41 -3.15 -11.24
N VAL A 120 5.55 -2.68 -10.34
CA VAL A 120 4.68 -1.51 -10.54
C VAL A 120 4.94 -0.38 -9.54
N THR A 121 6.10 -0.41 -8.89
CA THR A 121 6.55 0.63 -7.96
C THR A 121 8.01 1.00 -8.22
N GLU A 122 8.50 2.06 -7.57
CA GLU A 122 9.90 2.50 -7.64
C GLU A 122 10.86 1.57 -6.85
N GLY A 123 10.32 0.55 -6.20
CA GLY A 123 11.07 -0.35 -5.33
C GLY A 123 11.21 0.20 -3.91
N PHE A 124 12.22 -0.29 -3.18
CA PHE A 124 12.46 0.03 -1.77
C PHE A 124 13.90 0.49 -1.58
N SER A 125 14.08 1.62 -0.93
CA SER A 125 15.39 2.05 -0.40
C SER A 125 15.23 2.68 0.98
N ARG A 126 16.31 2.76 1.75
CA ARG A 126 16.29 3.26 3.13
C ARG A 126 17.64 3.86 3.51
N PRO A 127 17.71 4.71 4.55
CA PRO A 127 18.98 5.11 5.16
C PRO A 127 19.70 3.90 5.79
N GLU A 128 21.02 3.99 5.99
CA GLU A 128 21.81 2.91 6.59
C GLU A 128 21.42 2.63 8.04
N SER A 129 21.14 3.68 8.81
CA SER A 129 20.74 3.59 10.22
C SER A 129 19.82 4.75 10.61
N VAL A 130 19.04 4.55 11.67
CA VAL A 130 18.17 5.57 12.26
C VAL A 130 18.16 5.46 13.78
N ASP A 131 17.88 6.58 14.46
CA ASP A 131 17.67 6.58 15.91
C ASP A 131 16.28 6.12 16.31
N TYR A 132 15.28 6.54 15.53
CA TYR A 132 13.86 6.24 15.76
C TYR A 132 13.24 5.68 14.49
N PHE A 133 12.61 4.53 14.61
CA PHE A 133 11.92 3.85 13.51
C PHE A 133 10.42 3.77 13.82
N ILE A 134 9.61 4.47 13.03
CA ILE A 134 8.15 4.46 13.13
C ILE A 134 7.63 3.61 11.99
N THR A 135 7.13 2.42 12.29
CA THR A 135 6.79 1.40 11.29
C THR A 135 5.37 0.88 11.43
N GLU A 136 4.74 0.63 10.29
CA GLU A 136 3.56 -0.22 10.23
C GLU A 136 3.88 -1.66 10.62
N ALA A 137 2.87 -2.41 10.98
CA ALA A 137 2.92 -3.86 11.12
C ALA A 137 1.52 -4.46 10.85
N THR A 138 1.01 -4.24 9.65
CA THR A 138 -0.31 -4.73 9.20
C THR A 138 -0.40 -6.23 9.30
N PHE A 139 0.69 -6.94 9.02
CA PHE A 139 0.79 -8.39 9.12
C PHE A 139 1.74 -8.83 10.25
N PRO A 140 1.33 -8.71 11.54
CA PRO A 140 2.20 -8.78 12.72
C PRO A 140 2.46 -10.22 13.23
N LEU A 141 2.08 -11.25 12.51
CA LEU A 141 2.16 -12.65 12.98
C LEU A 141 3.10 -13.49 12.11
N PRO A 142 3.82 -14.48 12.70
CA PRO A 142 4.72 -15.38 11.94
C PRO A 142 4.07 -16.20 10.82
N ILE A 143 2.75 -16.27 10.78
CA ILE A 143 2.02 -16.92 9.69
C ILE A 143 2.11 -16.13 8.38
N TYR A 144 2.37 -14.82 8.46
CA TYR A 144 2.50 -13.96 7.31
C TYR A 144 3.95 -13.98 6.82
N LYS A 145 4.15 -14.76 5.78
CA LYS A 145 5.38 -14.85 5.01
C LYS A 145 5.01 -14.89 3.54
N TRP A 146 5.48 -13.92 2.78
CA TRP A 146 5.07 -13.80 1.37
C TRP A 146 5.85 -14.73 0.46
N GLN A 147 5.13 -15.31 -0.50
CA GLN A 147 5.72 -16.04 -1.61
C GLN A 147 6.30 -15.08 -2.64
N PRO A 148 7.30 -15.51 -3.44
CA PRO A 148 7.78 -14.72 -4.56
C PRO A 148 6.65 -14.34 -5.53
N HIS A 149 6.62 -13.10 -5.99
CA HIS A 149 5.56 -12.58 -6.88
C HIS A 149 5.36 -13.42 -8.14
N GLU A 150 6.46 -13.86 -8.78
CA GLU A 150 6.37 -14.64 -10.01
C GLU A 150 5.64 -15.98 -9.85
N GLU A 151 5.75 -16.61 -8.68
CA GLU A 151 5.00 -17.84 -8.39
C GLU A 151 3.51 -17.55 -8.32
N LEU A 152 3.12 -16.48 -7.60
CA LEU A 152 1.72 -16.04 -7.49
C LEU A 152 1.18 -15.57 -8.85
N PHE A 153 1.96 -14.83 -9.62
CA PHE A 153 1.57 -14.40 -10.97
C PHE A 153 1.38 -15.59 -11.91
N ALA A 154 2.24 -16.61 -11.82
CA ALA A 154 2.06 -17.83 -12.60
C ALA A 154 0.77 -18.56 -12.26
N GLU A 155 0.44 -18.71 -10.97
CA GLU A 155 -0.83 -19.29 -10.53
C GLU A 155 -2.05 -18.45 -10.96
N MET A 156 -1.97 -17.12 -10.89
CA MET A 156 -3.03 -16.21 -11.34
C MET A 156 -3.25 -16.33 -12.86
N ARG A 157 -2.18 -16.40 -13.64
CA ARG A 157 -2.25 -16.64 -15.10
C ARG A 157 -2.92 -17.97 -15.41
N GLU A 158 -2.56 -19.04 -14.71
CA GLU A 158 -3.18 -20.35 -14.89
C GLU A 158 -4.68 -20.32 -14.57
N PHE A 159 -5.06 -19.72 -13.45
CA PHE A 159 -6.46 -19.56 -13.05
C PHE A 159 -7.26 -18.77 -14.11
N ALA A 160 -6.74 -17.63 -14.57
CA ALA A 160 -7.41 -16.80 -15.57
C ALA A 160 -7.54 -17.53 -16.91
N PHE A 161 -6.47 -18.15 -17.39
CA PHE A 161 -6.47 -18.88 -18.66
C PHE A 161 -7.46 -20.05 -18.65
N LYS A 162 -7.48 -20.83 -17.56
CA LYS A 162 -8.42 -21.95 -17.39
C LYS A 162 -9.87 -21.46 -17.39
N ALA A 163 -10.16 -20.38 -16.66
CA ALA A 163 -11.51 -19.80 -16.62
C ALA A 163 -11.96 -19.38 -18.03
N LEU A 164 -11.14 -18.65 -18.76
CA LEU A 164 -11.43 -18.21 -20.13
C LEU A 164 -11.65 -19.40 -21.09
N LYS A 165 -10.79 -20.42 -21.02
CA LYS A 165 -10.91 -21.65 -21.83
C LYS A 165 -12.22 -22.39 -21.56
N GLU A 166 -12.72 -22.39 -20.35
CA GLU A 166 -14.01 -22.96 -19.94
C GLU A 166 -15.22 -22.06 -20.25
N GLY A 167 -14.99 -20.86 -20.81
CA GLY A 167 -16.03 -19.87 -21.12
C GLY A 167 -16.59 -19.17 -19.89
N PHE A 168 -15.75 -18.99 -18.85
CA PHE A 168 -16.03 -18.16 -17.68
C PHE A 168 -15.22 -16.87 -17.76
N THR A 169 -15.78 -15.80 -17.21
CA THR A 169 -15.01 -14.57 -16.96
C THR A 169 -14.21 -14.72 -15.67
N PRO A 170 -12.87 -14.65 -15.70
CA PRO A 170 -12.07 -14.58 -14.49
C PRO A 170 -12.23 -13.20 -13.85
N VAL A 171 -12.52 -13.18 -12.56
CA VAL A 171 -12.71 -11.98 -11.74
C VAL A 171 -11.68 -11.99 -10.63
N PHE A 172 -10.89 -10.93 -10.52
CA PHE A 172 -9.94 -10.73 -9.43
C PHE A 172 -10.45 -9.61 -8.52
N LEU A 173 -10.73 -9.99 -7.27
CA LEU A 173 -11.16 -9.07 -6.23
C LEU A 173 -9.91 -8.55 -5.52
N CYS A 174 -9.61 -7.28 -5.69
CA CYS A 174 -8.46 -6.64 -5.05
C CYS A 174 -8.68 -5.15 -4.89
N TYR A 175 -7.85 -4.50 -4.06
CA TYR A 175 -7.92 -3.07 -3.87
C TYR A 175 -7.58 -2.30 -5.16
N ASN A 176 -8.31 -1.21 -5.45
CA ASN A 176 -8.24 -0.51 -6.74
C ASN A 176 -6.91 0.20 -7.02
N LEU A 177 -6.19 0.62 -5.98
CA LEU A 177 -4.92 1.33 -6.09
C LEU A 177 -3.79 0.47 -5.53
N GLY A 178 -2.75 0.25 -6.31
CA GLY A 178 -1.60 -0.58 -5.97
C GLY A 178 -1.84 -2.05 -6.33
N LYS A 179 -2.68 -2.75 -5.56
CA LYS A 179 -2.96 -4.18 -5.75
C LYS A 179 -3.54 -4.50 -7.13
N ALA A 180 -4.50 -3.71 -7.60
CA ALA A 180 -5.08 -3.90 -8.93
C ALA A 180 -4.01 -3.82 -10.03
N GLN A 181 -3.12 -2.84 -9.98
CA GLN A 181 -2.08 -2.66 -10.98
C GLN A 181 -1.01 -3.77 -10.91
N GLU A 182 -0.69 -4.25 -9.72
CA GLU A 182 0.22 -5.39 -9.54
C GLU A 182 -0.38 -6.69 -10.11
N VAL A 183 -1.67 -6.96 -9.86
CA VAL A 183 -2.41 -8.08 -10.47
C VAL A 183 -2.46 -7.95 -11.99
N MET A 184 -2.76 -6.76 -12.50
CA MET A 184 -2.82 -6.48 -13.93
C MET A 184 -1.49 -6.71 -14.62
N HIS A 185 -0.38 -6.28 -14.03
CA HIS A 185 0.96 -6.57 -14.51
C HIS A 185 1.21 -8.09 -14.58
N GLY A 186 0.90 -8.81 -13.49
CA GLY A 186 1.06 -10.27 -13.45
C GLY A 186 0.26 -11.02 -14.52
N LEU A 187 -0.89 -10.47 -14.94
CA LEU A 187 -1.78 -11.05 -15.97
C LEU A 187 -1.47 -10.55 -17.38
N ALA A 188 -0.72 -9.46 -17.54
CA ALA A 188 -0.39 -8.85 -18.85
C ALA A 188 0.19 -9.84 -19.89
N PRO A 189 1.06 -10.82 -19.52
CA PRO A 189 1.61 -11.79 -20.46
C PRO A 189 0.56 -12.69 -21.14
N LEU A 190 -0.66 -12.79 -20.60
CA LEU A 190 -1.74 -13.53 -21.26
C LEU A 190 -2.28 -12.83 -22.52
N GLY A 191 -2.02 -11.52 -22.68
CA GLY A 191 -2.42 -10.73 -23.83
C GLY A 191 -3.93 -10.38 -23.91
N PHE A 192 -4.74 -10.81 -22.94
CA PHE A 192 -6.15 -10.45 -22.84
C PHE A 192 -6.35 -9.02 -22.34
N THR A 193 -7.42 -8.39 -22.79
CA THR A 193 -7.82 -7.08 -22.26
C THR A 193 -8.41 -7.23 -20.86
N GLN A 194 -7.94 -6.40 -19.95
CA GLN A 194 -8.37 -6.35 -18.56
C GLN A 194 -9.40 -5.22 -18.38
N GLN A 195 -10.56 -5.53 -17.85
CA GLN A 195 -11.54 -4.51 -17.48
C GLN A 195 -11.39 -4.14 -16.01
N ILE A 196 -11.33 -2.86 -15.73
CA ILE A 196 -11.23 -2.37 -14.36
C ILE A 196 -12.44 -1.53 -13.99
N HIS A 197 -12.91 -1.71 -12.74
CA HIS A 197 -14.05 -0.97 -12.20
C HIS A 197 -13.77 0.54 -12.09
N GLY A 198 -14.68 1.33 -12.59
CA GLY A 198 -14.84 2.79 -12.47
C GLY A 198 -13.63 3.61 -12.01
N ALA A 199 -13.54 3.86 -10.71
CA ALA A 199 -12.46 4.68 -10.14
C ALA A 199 -11.04 4.12 -10.36
N GLY A 200 -10.89 2.79 -10.50
CA GLY A 200 -9.61 2.16 -10.78
C GLY A 200 -9.07 2.48 -12.17
N TYR A 201 -9.92 2.77 -13.15
CA TYR A 201 -9.50 3.07 -14.51
C TYR A 201 -8.64 4.34 -14.61
N GLU A 202 -9.03 5.41 -13.93
CA GLU A 202 -8.25 6.65 -13.89
C GLU A 202 -6.89 6.45 -13.20
N LEU A 203 -6.83 5.59 -12.19
CA LEU A 203 -5.58 5.23 -11.52
C LEU A 203 -4.67 4.43 -12.46
N CYS A 204 -5.20 3.47 -13.22
CA CYS A 204 -4.44 2.73 -14.22
C CYS A 204 -3.81 3.61 -15.29
N LYS A 205 -4.51 4.67 -15.74
CA LYS A 205 -3.94 5.62 -16.69
C LYS A 205 -2.67 6.30 -16.14
N ILE A 206 -2.65 6.61 -14.84
CA ILE A 206 -1.47 7.23 -14.21
C ILE A 206 -0.28 6.28 -14.23
N TYR A 207 -0.49 4.98 -13.95
CA TYR A 207 0.56 3.98 -14.04
C TYR A 207 1.11 3.84 -15.47
N ASP A 208 0.23 3.74 -16.45
CA ASP A 208 0.57 3.65 -17.88
C ASP A 208 1.35 4.90 -18.37
N GLU A 209 0.87 6.10 -18.04
CA GLU A 209 1.51 7.36 -18.37
C GLU A 209 2.90 7.54 -17.71
N LEU A 210 3.14 6.90 -16.57
CA LEU A 210 4.44 6.88 -15.89
C LEU A 210 5.32 5.70 -16.34
N GLY A 211 4.86 4.92 -17.35
CA GLY A 211 5.66 3.89 -18.01
C GLY A 211 5.61 2.51 -17.37
N TYR A 212 4.68 2.25 -16.45
CA TYR A 212 4.51 0.92 -15.84
C TYR A 212 3.62 0.05 -16.72
N ASP A 213 4.14 -1.12 -17.10
CA ASP A 213 3.40 -2.07 -17.93
C ASP A 213 2.38 -2.85 -17.06
N ILE A 214 1.12 -2.51 -17.21
CA ILE A 214 -0.02 -3.19 -16.59
C ILE A 214 -0.88 -3.94 -17.63
N GLY A 215 -0.36 -4.12 -18.85
CA GLY A 215 -1.05 -4.77 -19.95
C GLY A 215 -2.17 -3.93 -20.58
N LYS A 216 -2.95 -4.56 -21.45
CA LYS A 216 -4.09 -3.88 -22.11
C LYS A 216 -5.25 -3.75 -21.13
N PHE A 217 -5.78 -2.54 -20.97
CA PHE A 217 -6.90 -2.31 -20.08
C PHE A 217 -7.95 -1.36 -20.67
N GLU A 218 -9.18 -1.51 -20.18
CA GLU A 218 -10.33 -0.68 -20.53
C GLU A 218 -11.26 -0.52 -19.32
N PRO A 219 -12.12 0.52 -19.29
CA PRO A 219 -13.10 0.64 -18.22
C PRO A 219 -14.11 -0.54 -18.29
N TYR A 220 -14.63 -0.94 -17.14
CA TYR A 220 -15.66 -1.97 -17.08
C TYR A 220 -16.84 -1.67 -18.02
N SER A 221 -17.22 -2.64 -18.84
CA SER A 221 -18.40 -2.60 -19.67
C SER A 221 -19.20 -3.90 -19.52
N ARG A 222 -20.46 -3.78 -19.17
CA ARG A 222 -21.39 -4.92 -19.04
C ARG A 222 -21.53 -5.70 -20.35
N ASP A 223 -21.45 -4.99 -21.47
CA ASP A 223 -21.72 -5.58 -22.79
C ASP A 223 -20.57 -6.43 -23.30
N THR A 224 -19.33 -6.14 -22.87
CA THR A 224 -18.11 -6.80 -23.36
C THR A 224 -17.37 -7.62 -22.33
N VAL A 225 -17.72 -7.55 -21.05
CA VAL A 225 -17.00 -8.26 -19.97
C VAL A 225 -16.93 -9.78 -20.16
N SER A 226 -17.90 -10.37 -20.86
CA SER A 226 -17.92 -11.81 -21.17
C SER A 226 -17.15 -12.18 -22.44
N ASP A 227 -16.56 -11.22 -23.16
CA ASP A 227 -15.93 -11.43 -24.47
C ASP A 227 -14.40 -11.63 -24.30
N ASN A 228 -14.01 -12.71 -23.62
CA ASN A 228 -12.62 -13.01 -23.30
C ASN A 228 -11.89 -11.85 -22.57
N ARG A 229 -12.57 -11.25 -21.58
CA ARG A 229 -12.02 -10.21 -20.71
C ARG A 229 -11.68 -10.78 -19.35
N ILE A 230 -10.73 -10.15 -18.68
CA ILE A 230 -10.42 -10.38 -17.26
C ILE A 230 -10.98 -9.20 -16.50
N LEU A 231 -11.75 -9.43 -15.43
CA LEU A 231 -12.35 -8.36 -14.64
C LEU A 231 -11.56 -8.14 -13.34
N ILE A 232 -11.15 -6.89 -13.11
CA ILE A 232 -10.47 -6.43 -11.89
C ILE A 232 -11.44 -5.49 -11.15
N THR A 233 -11.71 -5.76 -9.88
CA THR A 233 -12.71 -5.00 -9.13
C THR A 233 -12.49 -5.14 -7.61
N PRO A 234 -12.88 -4.16 -6.78
CA PRO A 234 -12.78 -4.32 -5.33
C PRO A 234 -13.74 -5.37 -4.77
N SER A 235 -13.39 -5.93 -3.61
CA SER A 235 -14.22 -6.94 -2.92
C SER A 235 -15.62 -6.42 -2.56
N SER A 236 -15.76 -5.14 -2.31
CA SER A 236 -17.05 -4.46 -2.10
C SER A 236 -18.04 -4.56 -3.28
N SER A 237 -17.54 -5.01 -4.45
CA SER A 237 -18.39 -5.24 -5.64
C SER A 237 -19.09 -6.60 -5.66
N LEU A 238 -18.76 -7.53 -4.74
CA LEU A 238 -19.30 -8.90 -4.73
C LEU A 238 -20.83 -8.93 -4.79
N ASP A 239 -21.49 -8.11 -3.98
CA ASP A 239 -22.93 -8.05 -3.87
C ASP A 239 -23.57 -7.04 -4.82
N GLN A 240 -22.77 -6.36 -5.65
CA GLN A 240 -23.28 -5.39 -6.61
C GLN A 240 -23.84 -6.06 -7.86
N PRO A 241 -24.80 -5.40 -8.56
CA PRO A 241 -25.40 -5.93 -9.79
C PRO A 241 -24.38 -6.30 -10.86
N MET A 242 -23.21 -5.64 -10.89
CA MET A 242 -22.11 -5.93 -11.81
C MET A 242 -21.68 -7.39 -11.72
N LEU A 243 -21.38 -7.89 -10.53
CA LEU A 243 -20.96 -9.29 -10.34
C LEU A 243 -22.16 -10.24 -10.19
N ARG A 244 -23.25 -9.83 -9.55
CA ARG A 244 -24.44 -10.67 -9.40
C ARG A 244 -25.04 -11.09 -10.74
N ASN A 245 -25.03 -10.21 -11.74
CA ASN A 245 -25.58 -10.47 -13.06
C ASN A 245 -24.61 -11.20 -14.00
N LEU A 246 -23.33 -11.27 -13.66
CA LEU A 246 -22.34 -12.03 -14.42
C LEU A 246 -22.47 -13.54 -14.08
N LYS A 247 -23.22 -14.28 -14.88
CA LYS A 247 -23.60 -15.66 -14.57
C LYS A 247 -22.45 -16.65 -14.66
N ARG A 248 -21.56 -16.48 -15.63
CA ARG A 248 -20.40 -17.37 -15.87
C ARG A 248 -19.14 -16.67 -15.44
N LYS A 249 -18.79 -16.75 -14.16
CA LYS A 249 -17.58 -16.17 -13.60
C LYS A 249 -16.83 -17.18 -12.75
N ARG A 250 -15.53 -17.01 -12.64
CA ARG A 250 -14.65 -17.62 -11.63
C ARG A 250 -14.02 -16.48 -10.83
N VAL A 251 -14.16 -16.53 -9.54
CA VAL A 251 -13.80 -15.41 -8.66
C VAL A 251 -12.59 -15.77 -7.81
N ALA A 252 -11.56 -14.94 -7.88
CA ALA A 252 -10.38 -14.99 -7.01
C ALA A 252 -10.33 -13.77 -6.10
N TYR A 253 -9.88 -13.95 -4.86
CA TYR A 253 -9.59 -12.87 -3.94
C TYR A 253 -8.07 -12.71 -3.78
N VAL A 254 -7.57 -11.49 -3.94
CA VAL A 254 -6.14 -11.15 -3.93
C VAL A 254 -5.88 -10.12 -2.86
N SER A 255 -5.23 -10.56 -1.79
CA SER A 255 -4.89 -9.73 -0.62
C SER A 255 -3.90 -10.48 0.26
N GLY A 256 -3.13 -9.81 1.12
CA GLY A 256 -2.35 -10.45 2.18
C GLY A 256 -3.25 -11.28 3.13
N TRP A 257 -4.49 -10.84 3.36
CA TRP A 257 -5.49 -11.56 4.14
C TRP A 257 -5.99 -12.87 3.49
N ALA A 258 -5.66 -13.11 2.22
CA ALA A 258 -5.96 -14.37 1.53
C ALA A 258 -5.16 -15.57 2.06
N THR A 259 -4.25 -15.37 2.99
CA THR A 259 -3.56 -16.43 3.76
C THR A 259 -4.55 -17.27 4.57
N HIS A 260 -5.71 -16.74 4.95
CA HIS A 260 -6.71 -17.42 5.74
C HIS A 260 -7.76 -18.11 4.86
N GLU A 261 -7.79 -19.46 4.84
CA GLU A 261 -8.77 -20.27 4.10
C GLU A 261 -10.24 -19.93 4.47
N SER A 262 -10.49 -19.43 5.66
CA SER A 262 -11.83 -19.00 6.08
C SER A 262 -12.41 -17.90 5.16
N ARG A 263 -11.60 -17.05 4.56
CA ARG A 263 -12.02 -16.03 3.61
C ARG A 263 -12.69 -16.62 2.37
N ARG A 264 -12.24 -17.79 1.92
CA ARG A 264 -12.83 -18.49 0.78
C ARG A 264 -14.32 -18.82 0.99
N THR A 265 -14.64 -19.31 2.20
CA THR A 265 -16.03 -19.63 2.55
C THR A 265 -16.87 -18.37 2.81
N GLN A 266 -16.28 -17.39 3.51
CA GLN A 266 -16.97 -16.13 3.81
C GLN A 266 -17.36 -15.36 2.56
N LEU A 267 -16.49 -15.31 1.56
CA LEU A 267 -16.71 -14.56 0.32
C LEU A 267 -17.31 -15.40 -0.81
N THR A 268 -17.49 -16.72 -0.62
CA THR A 268 -18.01 -17.63 -1.67
C THR A 268 -17.23 -17.50 -2.98
N ILE A 269 -15.92 -17.69 -2.92
CA ILE A 269 -14.97 -17.51 -4.04
C ILE A 269 -14.27 -18.81 -4.43
N ASP A 270 -13.72 -18.87 -5.63
CA ASP A 270 -13.09 -20.08 -6.20
C ASP A 270 -11.62 -20.23 -5.74
N LYS A 271 -10.85 -19.12 -5.62
CA LYS A 271 -9.41 -19.17 -5.33
C LYS A 271 -8.98 -17.98 -4.45
N LEU A 272 -7.98 -18.23 -3.59
CA LEU A 272 -7.28 -17.24 -2.80
C LEU A 272 -5.86 -17.06 -3.33
N PHE A 273 -5.40 -15.81 -3.42
CA PHE A 273 -4.03 -15.45 -3.77
C PHE A 273 -3.46 -14.52 -2.68
N PRO A 274 -2.54 -15.00 -1.84
CA PRO A 274 -1.96 -14.20 -0.75
C PRO A 274 -0.88 -13.25 -1.26
N LEU A 275 -1.25 -12.33 -2.15
CA LEU A 275 -0.41 -11.26 -2.66
C LEU A 275 -0.57 -10.02 -1.78
N SER A 276 0.51 -9.60 -1.13
CA SER A 276 0.54 -8.41 -0.28
C SER A 276 1.44 -7.33 -0.86
N ASP A 277 1.06 -6.08 -0.67
CA ASP A 277 1.83 -4.86 -0.91
C ASP A 277 2.44 -4.29 0.38
N HIS A 278 2.29 -5.00 1.50
CA HIS A 278 2.91 -4.68 2.78
C HIS A 278 4.06 -5.64 3.09
N ILE A 279 4.94 -5.19 3.98
CA ILE A 279 6.03 -5.99 4.52
C ILE A 279 5.50 -7.22 5.26
N ASP A 280 6.22 -8.34 5.21
CA ASP A 280 5.88 -9.50 6.02
C ASP A 280 6.50 -9.43 7.42
N PHE A 281 6.09 -10.38 8.27
CA PHE A 281 6.53 -10.43 9.67
C PHE A 281 8.05 -10.57 9.80
N PHE A 282 8.68 -11.42 8.98
CA PHE A 282 10.13 -11.71 9.09
C PHE A 282 10.94 -10.58 8.51
N GLU A 283 10.54 -10.03 7.37
CA GLU A 283 11.17 -8.88 6.75
C GLU A 283 11.14 -7.65 7.67
N LEU A 284 10.03 -7.44 8.42
CA LEU A 284 9.93 -6.38 9.43
C LEU A 284 10.99 -6.55 10.52
N LEU A 285 11.14 -7.76 11.07
CA LEU A 285 12.13 -8.02 12.11
C LEU A 285 13.56 -7.85 11.59
N ASP A 286 13.86 -8.37 10.39
CA ASP A 286 15.16 -8.24 9.75
C ASP A 286 15.51 -6.78 9.47
N LEU A 287 14.53 -5.98 9.05
CA LEU A 287 14.72 -4.55 8.83
C LEU A 287 14.99 -3.79 10.13
N CYS A 288 14.27 -4.12 11.21
CA CYS A 288 14.55 -3.54 12.53
C CYS A 288 15.96 -3.87 13.02
N GLU A 289 16.45 -5.09 12.81
CA GLU A 289 17.83 -5.46 13.14
C GLU A 289 18.85 -4.69 12.28
N ALA A 290 18.59 -4.59 10.98
CA ALA A 290 19.50 -3.91 10.05
C ALA A 290 19.60 -2.39 10.30
N LEU A 291 18.50 -1.74 10.70
CA LEU A 291 18.48 -0.31 11.04
C LEU A 291 19.06 -0.03 12.44
N ASN A 292 19.00 -1.01 13.33
CA ASN A 292 19.48 -0.94 14.71
C ASN A 292 19.04 0.33 15.47
N PRO A 293 17.75 0.68 15.50
CA PRO A 293 17.26 1.91 16.09
C PRO A 293 17.34 1.89 17.62
N LYS A 294 17.46 3.06 18.25
CA LYS A 294 17.33 3.22 19.71
C LYS A 294 15.91 2.87 20.20
N MET A 295 14.90 3.07 19.35
CA MET A 295 13.51 2.79 19.65
C MET A 295 12.71 2.55 18.38
N VAL A 296 11.90 1.47 18.35
CA VAL A 296 10.91 1.20 17.33
C VAL A 296 9.52 1.62 17.84
N TYR A 297 8.83 2.46 17.09
CA TYR A 297 7.42 2.81 17.32
C TYR A 297 6.55 2.05 16.32
N ILE A 298 5.61 1.23 16.84
CA ILE A 298 4.79 0.35 16.01
C ILE A 298 3.41 0.98 15.84
N THR A 299 3.04 1.19 14.60
CA THR A 299 1.74 1.75 14.19
C THR A 299 1.01 0.78 13.24
N HIS A 300 -0.23 1.06 12.86
CA HIS A 300 -1.01 0.28 11.89
C HIS A 300 -0.87 -1.23 12.10
N THR A 301 -1.33 -1.72 13.25
CA THR A 301 -1.22 -3.15 13.60
C THR A 301 -2.37 -3.63 14.49
N PRO A 302 -3.00 -4.77 14.15
CA PRO A 302 -4.02 -5.38 15.01
C PRO A 302 -3.42 -6.04 16.24
N ASN A 303 -2.11 -6.37 16.26
CA ASN A 303 -1.46 -7.13 17.33
C ASN A 303 -0.07 -6.56 17.72
N PRO A 304 -0.01 -5.32 18.24
CA PRO A 304 1.28 -4.67 18.53
C PRO A 304 2.14 -5.43 19.54
N ARG A 305 1.51 -6.16 20.45
CA ARG A 305 2.22 -6.92 21.50
C ARG A 305 3.06 -8.07 20.94
N VAL A 306 2.61 -8.69 19.84
CA VAL A 306 3.36 -9.77 19.20
C VAL A 306 4.66 -9.24 18.63
N VAL A 307 4.59 -8.17 17.82
CA VAL A 307 5.78 -7.54 17.25
C VAL A 307 6.74 -7.07 18.35
N SER A 308 6.23 -6.38 19.38
CA SER A 308 7.04 -5.94 20.51
C SER A 308 7.74 -7.09 21.25
N HIS A 309 7.08 -8.25 21.40
CA HIS A 309 7.66 -9.43 22.01
C HIS A 309 8.87 -9.94 21.22
N TYR A 310 8.74 -10.13 19.91
CA TYR A 310 9.84 -10.64 19.08
C TYR A 310 10.98 -9.62 18.95
N LEU A 311 10.70 -8.32 18.90
CA LEU A 311 11.72 -7.28 18.93
C LEU A 311 12.50 -7.30 20.27
N SER A 312 11.80 -7.51 21.39
CA SER A 312 12.41 -7.65 22.72
C SER A 312 13.33 -8.87 22.82
N GLU A 313 12.99 -10.00 22.21
CA GLU A 313 13.87 -11.18 22.14
C GLU A 313 15.16 -10.91 21.37
N LYS A 314 15.12 -9.97 20.40
CA LYS A 314 16.27 -9.48 19.65
C LYS A 314 17.01 -8.32 20.36
N GLY A 315 16.58 -7.93 21.55
CA GLY A 315 17.16 -6.82 22.30
C GLY A 315 16.81 -5.42 21.76
N ILE A 316 15.81 -5.34 20.87
CA ILE A 316 15.37 -4.08 20.27
C ILE A 316 14.24 -3.48 21.10
N ALA A 317 14.43 -2.25 21.58
CA ALA A 317 13.40 -1.52 22.32
C ALA A 317 12.25 -1.12 21.39
N SER A 318 11.02 -1.39 21.81
CA SER A 318 9.85 -1.02 21.01
C SER A 318 8.70 -0.50 21.86
N ARG A 319 7.84 0.31 21.23
CA ARG A 319 6.63 0.88 21.85
C ARG A 319 5.49 0.92 20.83
N PRO A 320 4.34 0.30 21.13
CA PRO A 320 3.15 0.49 20.32
C PRO A 320 2.67 1.94 20.38
N LEU A 321 2.27 2.48 19.25
CA LEU A 321 1.47 3.69 19.16
C LEU A 321 0.00 3.28 19.20
N ASN A 322 -0.76 3.78 20.19
CA ASN A 322 -2.19 3.50 20.29
C ASN A 322 -2.91 4.41 19.27
N MET A 323 -3.11 3.88 18.09
CA MET A 323 -3.94 4.50 17.06
C MET A 323 -5.33 3.89 17.09
N GLU A 324 -6.39 4.73 17.09
CA GLU A 324 -7.78 4.28 17.04
C GLU A 324 -8.19 4.05 15.59
N GLY A 325 -8.79 2.88 15.31
CA GLY A 325 -9.40 2.54 14.02
C GLY A 325 -8.40 1.92 13.04
N PHE A 326 -8.41 0.61 12.97
CA PHE A 326 -7.91 -0.16 11.84
C PHE A 326 -9.08 -0.33 10.89
N ASP A 327 -9.05 0.31 9.73
CA ASP A 327 -9.89 -0.11 8.62
C ASP A 327 -9.16 -1.27 7.94
N ASP A 328 -9.64 -2.49 8.21
CA ASP A 328 -9.31 -3.65 7.41
C ASP A 328 -9.85 -3.39 5.99
N ASP A 329 -8.98 -3.34 4.98
CA ASP A 329 -9.33 -3.33 3.55
C ASP A 329 -10.20 -4.53 3.12
#